data_4acb0aba7fda7fcf62ad1f41f1223a19
#
_entry.id   4acb0aba7fda7fcf62ad1f41f1223a19
#
_cell.length_a   1.000
_cell.length_b   1.000
_cell.length_c   1.000
_cell.angle_alpha   90.00
_cell.angle_beta   90.00
_cell.angle_gamma   90.00
#
_symmetry.space_group_name_H-M   'P 1'
#
loop_
_entity.id
_entity.type
_entity.pdbx_description
1 polymer ?
#
loop_
_entity_poly.entity_id
_entity_poly.type
_entity_poly.pdbx_seq_one_letter_code
_entity_poly.pdbx_strand_id
1 'polypeptide(L)'
;MSAQAPAPASRAARILITGAAGCVGQYTAEHLYRHSDAHLLLLLRDPSKLKAVPANDPRITLLVGDLRDLEPHAAAIASATRVIHTATAWGDPERAHQVNVVAVKRLLALLDPAVLEQVIYFSTASILNRQLELLPEAMAYGTEYIQTKAQCLQDLEVHPLAERIVAVFPTLVFGGRVVPGDPHPTSYLTAGVKEAFPWLWLAKWLRTDASFHFIHAADIATVCAHLATSPYRGN
;
A
#
# COMPACT_ATOMS: atom_id res chain seq x y z
N MET A 1 -38.25 28.47 -14.32
CA MET A 1 -36.78 28.33 -14.29
C MET A 1 -36.41 28.00 -12.86
N SER A 2 -36.29 26.70 -12.51
CA SER A 2 -35.90 26.26 -11.19
C SER A 2 -34.36 26.36 -11.08
N ALA A 3 -33.90 27.24 -10.22
CA ALA A 3 -32.47 27.32 -9.88
C ALA A 3 -32.06 26.04 -9.16
N GLN A 4 -31.22 25.26 -9.76
CA GLN A 4 -30.60 24.08 -9.17
C GLN A 4 -29.68 24.56 -8.05
N ALA A 5 -29.94 24.12 -6.81
CA ALA A 5 -29.08 24.44 -5.67
C ALA A 5 -27.64 23.99 -5.97
N PRO A 6 -26.61 24.78 -5.63
CA PRO A 6 -25.23 24.38 -5.85
C PRO A 6 -24.97 23.07 -5.07
N ALA A 7 -24.38 22.11 -5.75
CA ALA A 7 -23.93 20.87 -5.11
C ALA A 7 -23.03 21.22 -3.91
N PRO A 8 -23.16 20.52 -2.77
CA PRO A 8 -22.32 20.80 -1.61
C PRO A 8 -20.85 20.68 -2.03
N ALA A 9 -20.03 21.69 -1.66
CA ALA A 9 -18.61 21.70 -1.96
C ALA A 9 -18.02 20.37 -1.47
N SER A 10 -17.46 19.58 -2.40
CA SER A 10 -16.83 18.30 -2.10
C SER A 10 -15.73 18.56 -1.06
N ARG A 11 -15.91 18.04 0.13
CA ARG A 11 -14.88 18.11 1.18
C ARG A 11 -13.63 17.44 0.62
N ALA A 12 -12.50 18.15 0.62
CA ALA A 12 -11.25 17.61 0.12
C ALA A 12 -10.98 16.24 0.74
N ALA A 13 -10.65 15.24 -0.09
CA ALA A 13 -10.41 13.89 0.37
C ALA A 13 -9.28 13.85 1.39
N ARG A 14 -9.44 13.10 2.47
CA ARG A 14 -8.40 12.82 3.47
C ARG A 14 -7.91 11.40 3.25
N ILE A 15 -6.70 11.27 2.71
CA ILE A 15 -6.15 9.98 2.30
C ILE A 15 -5.08 9.55 3.29
N LEU A 16 -5.32 8.46 4.01
CA LEU A 16 -4.33 7.83 4.88
C LEU A 16 -3.45 6.88 4.05
N ILE A 17 -2.14 7.08 4.12
CA ILE A 17 -1.15 6.18 3.50
C ILE A 17 -0.34 5.54 4.62
N THR A 18 -0.45 4.22 4.80
CA THR A 18 0.42 3.47 5.70
C THR A 18 1.66 2.99 4.96
N GLY A 19 2.80 2.89 5.65
CA GLY A 19 4.06 2.58 4.98
C GLY A 19 4.58 3.72 4.10
N ALA A 20 4.17 4.96 4.42
CA ALA A 20 4.45 6.16 3.62
C ALA A 20 5.95 6.45 3.39
N ALA A 21 6.86 5.94 4.24
CA ALA A 21 8.31 6.05 4.06
C ALA A 21 8.92 4.91 3.20
N GLY A 22 8.11 3.93 2.77
CA GLY A 22 8.53 2.84 1.88
C GLY A 22 8.56 3.25 0.41
N CYS A 23 9.11 2.39 -0.47
CA CYS A 23 9.20 2.67 -1.90
C CYS A 23 7.83 3.03 -2.50
N VAL A 24 6.88 2.10 -2.48
CA VAL A 24 5.53 2.33 -3.03
C VAL A 24 4.82 3.49 -2.33
N GLY A 25 4.93 3.58 -0.98
CA GLY A 25 4.29 4.63 -0.19
C GLY A 25 4.75 6.04 -0.57
N GLN A 26 6.04 6.25 -0.82
CA GLN A 26 6.56 7.56 -1.23
C GLN A 26 6.16 7.93 -2.66
N TYR A 27 6.23 6.98 -3.62
CA TYR A 27 5.72 7.25 -4.97
C TYR A 27 4.23 7.59 -4.95
N THR A 28 3.44 6.88 -4.15
CA THR A 28 2.00 7.15 -4.02
C THR A 28 1.73 8.50 -3.38
N ALA A 29 2.44 8.83 -2.29
CA ALA A 29 2.31 10.13 -1.62
C ALA A 29 2.69 11.28 -2.56
N GLU A 30 3.80 11.17 -3.30
CA GLU A 30 4.24 12.18 -4.27
C GLU A 30 3.23 12.35 -5.40
N HIS A 31 2.74 11.26 -5.97
CA HIS A 31 1.77 11.30 -7.07
C HIS A 31 0.48 12.02 -6.64
N LEU A 32 -0.09 11.64 -5.49
CA LEU A 32 -1.29 12.29 -4.94
C LEU A 32 -1.04 13.76 -4.59
N TYR A 33 0.11 14.07 -4.00
CA TYR A 33 0.48 15.43 -3.67
C TYR A 33 0.55 16.35 -4.89
N ARG A 34 1.08 15.84 -6.01
CA ARG A 34 1.25 16.60 -7.26
C ARG A 34 -0.01 16.69 -8.11
N HIS A 35 -0.90 15.70 -8.03
CA HIS A 35 -2.00 15.53 -8.98
C HIS A 35 -3.40 15.55 -8.34
N SER A 36 -3.51 15.89 -7.05
CA SER A 36 -4.78 16.05 -6.35
C SER A 36 -4.71 17.14 -5.27
N ASP A 37 -5.88 17.59 -4.81
CA ASP A 37 -6.02 18.52 -3.68
C ASP A 37 -6.24 17.77 -2.36
N ALA A 38 -5.98 16.47 -2.31
CA ALA A 38 -6.19 15.65 -1.13
C ALA A 38 -5.29 16.08 0.03
N HIS A 39 -5.82 15.99 1.25
CA HIS A 39 -5.03 16.06 2.46
C HIS A 39 -4.47 14.68 2.79
N LEU A 40 -3.16 14.56 2.87
CA LEU A 40 -2.46 13.29 3.07
C LEU A 40 -2.13 13.08 4.56
N LEU A 41 -2.58 11.97 5.11
CA LEU A 41 -2.22 11.46 6.43
C LEU A 41 -1.15 10.38 6.23
N LEU A 42 0.10 10.67 6.55
CA LEU A 42 1.23 9.78 6.25
C LEU A 42 1.69 9.06 7.52
N LEU A 43 1.33 7.77 7.66
CA LEU A 43 1.78 6.93 8.76
C LEU A 43 3.16 6.35 8.45
N LEU A 44 4.12 6.69 9.28
CA LEU A 44 5.52 6.29 9.13
C LEU A 44 6.25 6.30 10.47
N ARG A 45 7.29 5.44 10.61
CA ARG A 45 8.08 5.33 11.84
C ARG A 45 9.18 6.38 11.96
N ASP A 46 9.73 6.80 10.85
CA ASP A 46 10.88 7.71 10.80
C ASP A 46 10.66 8.80 9.76
N PRO A 47 10.28 10.02 10.20
CA PRO A 47 10.05 11.15 9.30
C PRO A 47 11.26 11.53 8.45
N SER A 48 12.46 11.25 8.91
CA SER A 48 13.69 11.59 8.17
C SER A 48 13.80 10.83 6.85
N LYS A 49 13.06 9.72 6.70
CA LYS A 49 13.02 8.90 5.48
C LYS A 49 12.03 9.41 4.43
N LEU A 50 11.13 10.32 4.79
CA LEU A 50 10.21 10.93 3.84
C LEU A 50 10.94 12.00 3.03
N LYS A 51 11.15 11.76 1.74
CA LYS A 51 11.93 12.65 0.86
C LYS A 51 11.17 13.11 -0.38
N ALA A 52 10.11 12.40 -0.75
CA ALA A 52 9.40 12.65 -2.00
C ALA A 52 8.36 13.78 -1.91
N VAL A 53 7.95 14.16 -0.69
CA VAL A 53 6.97 15.24 -0.46
C VAL A 53 7.47 16.20 0.63
N PRO A 54 7.07 17.49 0.59
CA PRO A 54 7.44 18.46 1.61
C PRO A 54 6.66 18.21 2.91
N ALA A 55 7.34 17.70 3.93
CA ALA A 55 6.71 17.34 5.21
C ALA A 55 5.98 18.51 5.93
N ASN A 56 6.32 19.74 5.61
CA ASN A 56 5.76 20.96 6.22
C ASN A 56 4.60 21.59 5.40
N ASP A 57 4.17 20.95 4.30
CA ASP A 57 3.03 21.44 3.54
C ASP A 57 1.73 21.29 4.36
N PRO A 58 0.83 22.30 4.37
CA PRO A 58 -0.42 22.24 5.14
C PRO A 58 -1.36 21.10 4.71
N ARG A 59 -1.18 20.53 3.52
CA ARG A 59 -1.91 19.34 3.06
C ARG A 59 -1.33 18.02 3.56
N ILE A 60 -0.26 18.05 4.36
CA ILE A 60 0.40 16.86 4.86
C ILE A 60 0.34 16.82 6.38
N THR A 61 -0.16 15.73 6.94
CA THR A 61 -0.08 15.42 8.37
C THR A 61 0.75 14.16 8.55
N LEU A 62 1.86 14.27 9.29
CA LEU A 62 2.67 13.12 9.64
C LEU A 62 2.10 12.43 10.88
N LEU A 63 1.79 11.14 10.77
CA LEU A 63 1.43 10.25 11.86
C LEU A 63 2.68 9.43 12.19
N VAL A 64 3.46 9.92 13.15
CA VAL A 64 4.74 9.28 13.50
C VAL A 64 4.48 8.16 14.50
N GLY A 65 4.60 6.91 14.07
CA GLY A 65 4.33 5.74 14.90
C GLY A 65 4.50 4.42 14.17
N ASP A 66 4.40 3.33 14.92
CA ASP A 66 4.39 1.97 14.39
C ASP A 66 2.95 1.55 14.06
N LEU A 67 2.77 0.81 12.98
CA LEU A 67 1.45 0.28 12.59
C LEU A 67 0.84 -0.64 13.66
N ARG A 68 1.66 -1.20 14.55
CA ARG A 68 1.22 -2.04 15.67
C ARG A 68 0.68 -1.24 16.86
N ASP A 69 0.87 0.09 16.86
CA ASP A 69 0.39 1.00 17.90
C ASP A 69 -0.27 2.22 17.27
N LEU A 70 -1.55 2.10 16.94
CA LEU A 70 -2.32 3.11 16.20
C LEU A 70 -3.17 4.02 17.07
N GLU A 71 -3.35 3.70 18.35
CA GLU A 71 -4.22 4.44 19.28
C GLU A 71 -3.87 5.92 19.40
N PRO A 72 -2.58 6.32 19.44
CA PRO A 72 -2.21 7.73 19.47
C PRO A 72 -2.72 8.53 18.26
N HIS A 73 -3.04 7.84 17.16
CA HIS A 73 -3.49 8.42 15.90
C HIS A 73 -4.96 8.14 15.59
N ALA A 74 -5.71 7.53 16.53
CA ALA A 74 -7.09 7.06 16.28
C ALA A 74 -8.00 8.14 15.69
N ALA A 75 -7.99 9.36 16.23
CA ALA A 75 -8.81 10.46 15.72
C ALA A 75 -8.46 10.87 14.29
N ALA A 76 -7.17 10.89 13.94
CA ALA A 76 -6.72 11.18 12.58
C ALA A 76 -7.12 10.04 11.62
N ILE A 77 -6.96 8.79 12.03
CA ILE A 77 -7.33 7.60 11.25
C ILE A 77 -8.84 7.58 11.00
N ALA A 78 -9.67 7.81 12.03
CA ALA A 78 -11.13 7.89 11.89
C ALA A 78 -11.58 8.99 10.93
N SER A 79 -10.79 10.05 10.75
CA SER A 79 -11.11 11.16 9.85
C SER A 79 -10.78 10.86 8.37
N ALA A 80 -10.11 9.73 8.08
CA ALA A 80 -9.72 9.37 6.72
C ALA A 80 -10.95 8.98 5.91
N THR A 81 -11.12 9.61 4.74
CA THR A 81 -12.14 9.20 3.77
C THR A 81 -11.66 8.02 2.92
N ARG A 82 -10.36 7.90 2.74
CA ARG A 82 -9.74 6.81 1.97
C ARG A 82 -8.44 6.36 2.61
N VAL A 83 -8.12 5.09 2.43
CA VAL A 83 -6.91 4.47 2.95
C VAL A 83 -6.16 3.77 1.83
N ILE A 84 -4.84 3.97 1.77
CA ILE A 84 -3.92 3.20 0.91
C ILE A 84 -2.95 2.49 1.83
N HIS A 85 -3.15 1.18 2.00
CA HIS A 85 -2.38 0.38 2.94
C HIS A 85 -1.24 -0.34 2.21
N THR A 86 -0.03 0.27 2.21
CA THR A 86 1.17 -0.31 1.59
C THR A 86 2.14 -0.93 2.58
N ALA A 87 1.90 -0.73 3.90
CA ALA A 87 2.78 -1.27 4.93
C ALA A 87 2.76 -2.81 4.95
N THR A 88 3.93 -3.42 5.07
CA THR A 88 4.09 -4.86 5.14
C THR A 88 5.37 -5.24 5.88
N ALA A 89 5.44 -6.48 6.36
CA ALA A 89 6.64 -7.07 6.96
C ALA A 89 6.85 -8.50 6.46
N TRP A 90 8.10 -8.93 6.48
CA TRP A 90 8.55 -10.30 6.18
C TRP A 90 9.86 -10.61 6.91
N GLY A 91 10.35 -11.85 6.79
CA GLY A 91 11.62 -12.32 7.35
C GLY A 91 11.53 -12.83 8.79
N ASP A 92 10.50 -12.47 9.53
CA ASP A 92 10.21 -12.95 10.88
C ASP A 92 8.72 -13.28 10.98
N PRO A 93 8.32 -14.54 11.27
CA PRO A 93 6.93 -14.98 11.25
C PRO A 93 6.02 -14.21 12.22
N GLU A 94 6.48 -13.98 13.46
CA GLU A 94 5.68 -13.26 14.45
C GLU A 94 5.46 -11.81 14.03
N ARG A 95 6.52 -11.14 13.60
CA ARG A 95 6.43 -9.76 13.11
C ARG A 95 5.57 -9.66 11.85
N ALA A 96 5.70 -10.62 10.91
CA ALA A 96 4.87 -10.66 9.71
C ALA A 96 3.40 -10.79 10.07
N HIS A 97 3.04 -11.69 10.99
CA HIS A 97 1.68 -11.85 11.47
C HIS A 97 1.17 -10.57 12.16
N GLN A 98 1.95 -9.99 13.07
CA GLN A 98 1.57 -8.77 13.78
C GLN A 98 1.34 -7.57 12.84
N VAL A 99 2.15 -7.42 11.79
CA VAL A 99 2.03 -6.30 10.86
C VAL A 99 1.02 -6.56 9.74
N ASN A 100 1.05 -7.76 9.14
CA ASN A 100 0.26 -8.04 7.94
C ASN A 100 -1.18 -8.49 8.24
N VAL A 101 -1.47 -8.94 9.46
CA VAL A 101 -2.80 -9.43 9.86
C VAL A 101 -3.36 -8.62 11.02
N VAL A 102 -2.72 -8.65 12.18
CA VAL A 102 -3.26 -8.04 13.41
C VAL A 102 -3.40 -6.52 13.26
N ALA A 103 -2.36 -5.86 12.79
CA ALA A 103 -2.36 -4.40 12.62
C ALA A 103 -3.33 -3.93 11.53
N VAL A 104 -3.57 -4.73 10.49
CA VAL A 104 -4.59 -4.43 9.47
C VAL A 104 -5.99 -4.46 10.08
N LYS A 105 -6.33 -5.50 10.86
CA LYS A 105 -7.60 -5.58 11.58
C LYS A 105 -7.80 -4.39 12.52
N ARG A 106 -6.74 -4.01 13.26
CA ARG A 106 -6.76 -2.86 14.16
C ARG A 106 -6.94 -1.54 13.41
N LEU A 107 -6.27 -1.36 12.29
CA LEU A 107 -6.45 -0.20 11.42
C LEU A 107 -7.90 -0.08 10.97
N LEU A 108 -8.50 -1.16 10.46
CA LEU A 108 -9.89 -1.16 9.99
C LEU A 108 -10.87 -0.87 11.13
N ALA A 109 -10.61 -1.33 12.35
CA ALA A 109 -11.45 -1.07 13.52
C ALA A 109 -11.42 0.40 13.98
N LEU A 110 -10.37 1.17 13.64
CA LEU A 110 -10.24 2.60 13.95
C LEU A 110 -10.87 3.51 12.89
N LEU A 111 -11.24 2.97 11.72
CA LEU A 111 -11.90 3.76 10.67
C LEU A 111 -13.35 4.02 11.02
N ASP A 112 -13.82 5.24 10.75
CA ASP A 112 -15.22 5.58 10.90
C ASP A 112 -16.02 5.18 9.64
N PRO A 113 -16.93 4.18 9.74
CA PRO A 113 -17.73 3.79 8.57
C PRO A 113 -18.63 4.90 8.00
N ALA A 114 -18.95 5.94 8.78
CA ALA A 114 -19.74 7.07 8.30
C ALA A 114 -18.90 8.02 7.40
N VAL A 115 -17.57 7.98 7.53
CA VAL A 115 -16.62 8.86 6.82
C VAL A 115 -15.90 8.11 5.71
N LEU A 116 -15.57 6.85 5.95
CA LEU A 116 -14.78 6.02 5.05
C LEU A 116 -15.51 5.75 3.73
N GLU A 117 -14.84 6.03 2.62
CA GLU A 117 -15.34 5.72 1.27
C GLU A 117 -14.67 4.44 0.72
N GLN A 118 -13.35 4.29 0.89
CA GLN A 118 -12.60 3.20 0.29
C GLN A 118 -11.30 2.87 1.04
N VAL A 119 -10.92 1.60 1.02
CA VAL A 119 -9.61 1.09 1.42
C VAL A 119 -8.97 0.39 0.23
N ILE A 120 -7.76 0.81 -0.16
CA ILE A 120 -6.93 0.13 -1.14
C ILE A 120 -5.91 -0.68 -0.35
N TYR A 121 -6.07 -2.01 -0.36
CA TYR A 121 -5.21 -2.95 0.35
C TYR A 121 -4.19 -3.59 -0.59
N PHE A 122 -2.93 -3.52 -0.23
CA PHE A 122 -1.84 -4.16 -0.97
C PHE A 122 -1.66 -5.61 -0.54
N SER A 123 -2.11 -6.52 -1.40
CA SER A 123 -1.80 -7.93 -1.34
C SER A 123 -0.56 -8.24 -2.20
N THR A 124 -0.51 -9.39 -2.84
CA THR A 124 0.57 -9.80 -3.75
C THR A 124 0.03 -10.80 -4.77
N ALA A 125 0.47 -10.71 -6.03
CA ALA A 125 0.09 -11.67 -7.06
C ALA A 125 0.58 -13.10 -6.73
N SER A 126 1.55 -13.25 -5.84
CA SER A 126 2.12 -14.55 -5.45
C SER A 126 1.15 -15.46 -4.69
N ILE A 127 0.00 -14.95 -4.24
CA ILE A 127 -1.04 -15.77 -3.59
C ILE A 127 -2.14 -16.23 -4.56
N LEU A 128 -2.07 -15.84 -5.84
CA LEU A 128 -3.10 -16.13 -6.83
C LEU A 128 -2.66 -17.19 -7.84
N ASN A 129 -3.61 -18.01 -8.27
CA ASN A 129 -3.46 -18.88 -9.41
C ASN A 129 -3.66 -18.13 -10.75
N ARG A 130 -3.61 -18.83 -11.88
CA ARG A 130 -3.81 -18.24 -13.22
C ARG A 130 -5.24 -17.75 -13.46
N GLN A 131 -6.21 -18.22 -12.69
CA GLN A 131 -7.61 -17.80 -12.71
C GLN A 131 -7.87 -16.59 -11.80
N LEU A 132 -6.81 -16.06 -11.17
CA LEU A 132 -6.85 -14.98 -10.17
C LEU A 132 -7.59 -15.35 -8.87
N GLU A 133 -7.64 -16.64 -8.56
CA GLU A 133 -8.20 -17.17 -7.32
C GLU A 133 -7.09 -17.42 -6.30
N LEU A 134 -7.45 -17.39 -5.02
CA LEU A 134 -6.51 -17.68 -3.95
C LEU A 134 -5.98 -19.10 -4.04
N LEU A 135 -4.66 -19.26 -4.09
CA LEU A 135 -3.95 -20.54 -4.09
C LEU A 135 -4.03 -21.19 -2.71
N PRO A 136 -4.62 -22.38 -2.55
CA PRO A 136 -4.58 -23.11 -1.28
C PRO A 136 -3.15 -23.37 -0.77
N GLU A 137 -2.21 -23.60 -1.69
CA GLU A 137 -0.80 -23.83 -1.40
C GLU A 137 -0.12 -22.59 -0.82
N ALA A 138 -0.65 -21.39 -1.07
CA ALA A 138 -0.13 -20.16 -0.48
C ALA A 138 -0.23 -20.18 1.05
N MET A 139 -1.33 -20.72 1.58
CA MET A 139 -1.53 -20.89 3.03
C MET A 139 -0.71 -22.05 3.59
N ALA A 140 -0.63 -23.16 2.86
CA ALA A 140 -0.03 -24.41 3.36
C ALA A 140 1.51 -24.40 3.30
N TYR A 141 2.10 -23.83 2.24
CA TYR A 141 3.52 -23.96 1.93
C TYR A 141 4.22 -22.63 1.62
N GLY A 142 3.49 -21.51 1.65
CA GLY A 142 4.08 -20.19 1.41
C GLY A 142 5.07 -19.78 2.50
N THR A 143 5.90 -18.80 2.20
CA THR A 143 6.67 -18.10 3.24
C THR A 143 5.71 -17.41 4.22
N GLU A 144 6.21 -16.98 5.39
CA GLU A 144 5.43 -16.23 6.37
C GLU A 144 4.74 -15.00 5.75
N TYR A 145 5.41 -14.36 4.79
CA TYR A 145 4.84 -13.26 4.02
C TYR A 145 3.63 -13.69 3.18
N ILE A 146 3.78 -14.76 2.42
CA ILE A 146 2.72 -15.31 1.55
C ILE A 146 1.54 -15.79 2.39
N GLN A 147 1.79 -16.55 3.45
CA GLN A 147 0.76 -17.04 4.36
C GLN A 147 -0.03 -15.90 5.00
N THR A 148 0.66 -14.90 5.53
CA THR A 148 0.00 -13.75 6.18
C THR A 148 -0.78 -12.87 5.19
N LYS A 149 -0.31 -12.73 3.95
CA LYS A 149 -1.07 -12.03 2.89
C LYS A 149 -2.32 -12.79 2.46
N ALA A 150 -2.24 -14.11 2.31
CA ALA A 150 -3.38 -14.96 2.00
C ALA A 150 -4.41 -14.95 3.14
N GLN A 151 -3.98 -15.12 4.39
CA GLN A 151 -4.85 -15.03 5.56
C GLN A 151 -5.54 -13.65 5.66
N CYS A 152 -4.78 -12.58 5.50
CA CYS A 152 -5.35 -11.25 5.58
C CYS A 152 -6.40 -11.01 4.49
N LEU A 153 -6.18 -11.49 3.26
CA LEU A 153 -7.15 -11.39 2.18
C LEU A 153 -8.47 -12.08 2.56
N GLN A 154 -8.41 -13.33 3.06
CA GLN A 154 -9.60 -14.06 3.53
C GLN A 154 -10.34 -13.31 4.65
N ASP A 155 -9.60 -12.74 5.61
CA ASP A 155 -10.19 -11.94 6.70
C ASP A 155 -10.89 -10.68 6.16
N LEU A 156 -10.35 -10.06 5.10
CA LEU A 156 -10.92 -8.86 4.48
C LEU A 156 -12.20 -9.15 3.68
N GLU A 157 -12.28 -10.31 3.03
CA GLU A 157 -13.46 -10.74 2.25
C GLU A 157 -14.72 -10.89 3.11
N VAL A 158 -14.56 -11.26 4.38
CA VAL A 158 -15.69 -11.40 5.33
C VAL A 158 -15.82 -10.20 6.29
N HIS A 159 -15.02 -9.16 6.12
CA HIS A 159 -15.05 -8.00 7.00
C HIS A 159 -16.29 -7.13 6.75
N PRO A 160 -16.89 -6.47 7.78
CA PRO A 160 -18.02 -5.56 7.58
C PRO A 160 -17.80 -4.43 6.57
N LEU A 161 -16.55 -4.07 6.30
CA LEU A 161 -16.16 -3.06 5.30
C LEU A 161 -15.75 -3.69 3.95
N ALA A 162 -15.98 -4.98 3.70
CA ALA A 162 -15.51 -5.68 2.50
C ALA A 162 -15.86 -4.97 1.19
N GLU A 163 -17.09 -4.46 1.07
CA GLU A 163 -17.57 -3.72 -0.10
C GLU A 163 -16.84 -2.40 -0.37
N ARG A 164 -16.06 -1.91 0.61
CA ARG A 164 -15.24 -0.69 0.50
C ARG A 164 -13.76 -1.02 0.31
N ILE A 165 -13.37 -2.30 0.34
CA ILE A 165 -11.99 -2.73 0.22
C ILE A 165 -11.71 -3.17 -1.22
N VAL A 166 -10.72 -2.55 -1.82
CA VAL A 166 -10.16 -2.94 -3.11
C VAL A 166 -8.79 -3.55 -2.86
N ALA A 167 -8.64 -4.84 -3.09
CA ALA A 167 -7.35 -5.50 -3.01
C ALA A 167 -6.59 -5.32 -4.33
N VAL A 168 -5.33 -4.88 -4.24
CA VAL A 168 -4.42 -4.80 -5.39
C VAL A 168 -3.30 -5.84 -5.23
N PHE A 169 -2.95 -6.50 -6.33
CA PHE A 169 -2.04 -7.65 -6.34
C PHE A 169 -0.80 -7.36 -7.19
N PRO A 170 0.11 -6.47 -6.71
CA PRO A 170 1.32 -6.19 -7.46
C PRO A 170 2.17 -7.46 -7.61
N THR A 171 2.85 -7.54 -8.74
CA THR A 171 3.88 -8.52 -9.03
C THR A 171 5.21 -8.09 -8.39
N LEU A 172 6.35 -8.39 -9.02
CA LEU A 172 7.65 -7.96 -8.52
C LEU A 172 7.83 -6.45 -8.71
N VAL A 173 7.88 -5.72 -7.60
CA VAL A 173 7.95 -4.25 -7.60
C VAL A 173 9.39 -3.78 -7.65
N PHE A 174 9.74 -2.99 -8.65
CA PHE A 174 11.02 -2.28 -8.70
C PHE A 174 10.82 -0.76 -8.61
N GLY A 175 11.86 -0.04 -8.20
CA GLY A 175 11.84 1.42 -8.08
C GLY A 175 12.88 1.96 -7.10
N GLY A 176 13.02 3.28 -7.10
CA GLY A 176 13.86 4.07 -6.21
C GLY A 176 15.35 4.01 -6.49
N ARG A 177 16.03 5.15 -6.31
CA ARG A 177 17.49 5.36 -6.43
C ARG A 177 18.15 4.74 -7.67
N VAL A 178 17.46 4.82 -8.79
CA VAL A 178 17.99 4.37 -10.08
C VAL A 178 18.90 5.43 -10.67
N VAL A 179 18.60 6.70 -10.40
CA VAL A 179 19.39 7.85 -10.84
C VAL A 179 19.91 8.65 -9.63
N PRO A 180 21.06 9.34 -9.76
CA PRO A 180 21.54 10.25 -8.74
C PRO A 180 20.48 11.33 -8.41
N GLY A 181 20.21 11.53 -7.10
CA GLY A 181 19.25 12.53 -6.65
C GLY A 181 17.79 12.03 -6.54
N ASP A 182 17.48 10.80 -6.95
CA ASP A 182 16.16 10.20 -6.75
C ASP A 182 15.81 10.15 -5.24
N PRO A 183 14.72 10.81 -4.81
CA PRO A 183 14.33 10.86 -3.42
C PRO A 183 13.74 9.54 -2.90
N HIS A 184 13.31 8.64 -3.80
CA HIS A 184 12.58 7.44 -3.42
C HIS A 184 13.51 6.36 -2.87
N PRO A 185 13.09 5.63 -1.84
CA PRO A 185 13.85 4.49 -1.34
C PRO A 185 13.83 3.34 -2.36
N THR A 186 14.94 2.64 -2.44
CA THR A 186 15.08 1.47 -3.30
C THR A 186 14.08 0.38 -2.88
N SER A 187 13.38 -0.21 -3.85
CA SER A 187 12.55 -1.39 -3.60
C SER A 187 13.41 -2.59 -3.21
N TYR A 188 12.80 -3.56 -2.52
CA TYR A 188 13.51 -4.77 -2.11
C TYR A 188 14.00 -5.60 -3.29
N LEU A 189 13.22 -5.67 -4.37
CA LEU A 189 13.65 -6.33 -5.59
C LEU A 189 14.90 -5.65 -6.17
N THR A 190 14.87 -4.32 -6.27
CA THR A 190 16.01 -3.55 -6.78
C THR A 190 17.26 -3.70 -5.89
N ALA A 191 17.07 -3.74 -4.57
CA ALA A 191 18.15 -3.99 -3.62
C ALA A 191 18.70 -5.41 -3.79
N GLY A 192 17.84 -6.43 -3.83
CA GLY A 192 18.24 -7.83 -3.99
C GLY A 192 18.95 -8.10 -5.31
N VAL A 193 18.50 -7.50 -6.41
CA VAL A 193 19.22 -7.60 -7.71
C VAL A 193 20.60 -6.98 -7.63
N LYS A 194 20.76 -5.83 -6.96
CA LYS A 194 22.10 -5.21 -6.76
C LYS A 194 23.04 -6.12 -5.96
N GLU A 195 22.54 -6.78 -4.92
CA GLU A 195 23.31 -7.74 -4.12
C GLU A 195 23.65 -9.01 -4.91
N ALA A 196 22.72 -9.49 -5.76
CA ALA A 196 22.92 -10.67 -6.60
C ALA A 196 23.81 -10.42 -7.83
N PHE A 197 24.04 -9.16 -8.20
CA PHE A 197 24.77 -8.79 -9.42
C PHE A 197 26.11 -9.52 -9.60
N PRO A 198 26.98 -9.67 -8.59
CA PRO A 198 28.23 -10.42 -8.72
C PRO A 198 28.04 -11.90 -9.10
N TRP A 199 26.85 -12.46 -8.85
CA TRP A 199 26.53 -13.87 -9.10
C TRP A 199 25.72 -14.11 -10.37
N LEU A 200 25.32 -13.04 -11.09
CA LEU A 200 24.49 -13.17 -12.31
C LEU A 200 25.17 -13.97 -13.43
N TRP A 201 26.49 -14.06 -13.42
CA TRP A 201 27.21 -14.90 -14.38
C TRP A 201 26.85 -16.39 -14.27
N LEU A 202 26.42 -16.86 -13.08
CA LEU A 202 25.90 -18.21 -12.88
C LEU A 202 24.54 -18.41 -13.54
N ALA A 203 23.74 -17.36 -13.70
CA ALA A 203 22.39 -17.45 -14.25
C ALA A 203 22.39 -17.97 -15.69
N LYS A 204 23.47 -17.78 -16.45
CA LYS A 204 23.61 -18.31 -17.82
C LYS A 204 23.56 -19.85 -17.89
N TRP A 205 23.80 -20.54 -16.76
CA TRP A 205 23.74 -22.00 -16.66
C TRP A 205 22.38 -22.50 -16.17
N LEU A 206 21.51 -21.62 -15.69
CA LEU A 206 20.18 -21.95 -15.22
C LEU A 206 19.21 -21.85 -16.40
N ARG A 207 18.54 -22.96 -16.71
CA ARG A 207 17.42 -22.98 -17.65
C ARG A 207 16.14 -23.17 -16.84
N THR A 208 15.22 -22.25 -16.96
CA THR A 208 13.90 -22.31 -16.32
C THR A 208 12.85 -21.79 -17.28
N ASP A 209 11.68 -22.39 -17.28
CA ASP A 209 10.49 -21.90 -18.00
C ASP A 209 9.70 -20.88 -17.18
N ALA A 210 10.29 -20.36 -16.11
CA ALA A 210 9.65 -19.36 -15.24
C ALA A 210 9.46 -18.04 -15.99
N SER A 211 8.25 -17.50 -15.92
CA SER A 211 7.91 -16.16 -16.38
C SER A 211 7.76 -15.24 -15.17
N PHE A 212 8.40 -14.09 -15.22
CA PHE A 212 8.32 -13.07 -14.16
C PHE A 212 7.66 -11.81 -14.70
N HIS A 213 6.73 -11.28 -13.94
CA HIS A 213 6.10 -10.00 -14.22
C HIS A 213 6.65 -8.95 -13.27
N PHE A 214 6.95 -7.78 -13.81
CA PHE A 214 7.52 -6.66 -13.06
C PHE A 214 6.65 -5.43 -13.23
N ILE A 215 6.57 -4.62 -12.19
CA ILE A 215 5.88 -3.33 -12.22
C ILE A 215 6.73 -2.28 -11.51
N HIS A 216 6.76 -1.06 -12.05
CA HIS A 216 7.44 0.04 -11.38
C HIS A 216 6.55 0.68 -10.32
N ALA A 217 7.16 1.10 -9.20
CA ALA A 217 6.41 1.71 -8.09
C ALA A 217 5.67 3.01 -8.49
N ALA A 218 6.15 3.73 -9.50
CA ALA A 218 5.45 4.90 -10.03
C ALA A 218 4.15 4.53 -10.78
N ASP A 219 4.14 3.40 -11.51
CA ASP A 219 2.93 2.92 -12.18
C ASP A 219 1.89 2.46 -11.15
N ILE A 220 2.35 1.78 -10.09
CA ILE A 220 1.50 1.44 -8.94
C ILE A 220 0.90 2.72 -8.33
N ALA A 221 1.71 3.75 -8.12
CA ALA A 221 1.24 5.02 -7.59
C ALA A 221 0.15 5.67 -8.44
N THR A 222 0.31 5.61 -9.77
CA THR A 222 -0.71 6.11 -10.73
C THR A 222 -2.02 5.34 -10.59
N VAL A 223 -1.96 3.99 -10.53
CA VAL A 223 -3.14 3.15 -10.34
C VAL A 223 -3.81 3.44 -8.99
N CYS A 224 -3.03 3.51 -7.91
CA CYS A 224 -3.56 3.82 -6.58
C CYS A 224 -4.20 5.21 -6.50
N ALA A 225 -3.58 6.21 -7.12
CA ALA A 225 -4.15 7.55 -7.19
C ALA A 225 -5.46 7.56 -7.97
N HIS A 226 -5.52 6.86 -9.10
CA HIS A 226 -6.76 6.72 -9.86
C HIS A 226 -7.86 6.05 -9.03
N LEU A 227 -7.59 4.93 -8.39
CA LEU A 227 -8.53 4.25 -7.49
C LEU A 227 -8.96 5.17 -6.34
N ALA A 228 -8.01 5.89 -5.73
CA ALA A 228 -8.27 6.79 -4.61
C ALA A 228 -8.95 8.11 -4.98
N THR A 229 -9.10 8.46 -6.25
CA THR A 229 -9.74 9.71 -6.70
C THR A 229 -11.00 9.45 -7.53
N SER A 230 -11.23 8.22 -7.96
CA SER A 230 -12.41 7.81 -8.71
C SER A 230 -13.45 7.15 -7.81
N PRO A 231 -14.73 7.09 -8.23
CA PRO A 231 -15.79 6.41 -7.49
C PRO A 231 -15.74 4.87 -7.66
N TYR A 232 -14.60 4.30 -8.05
CA TYR A 232 -14.46 2.86 -8.26
C TYR A 232 -14.73 2.10 -6.96
N ARG A 233 -15.72 1.21 -7.00
CA ARG A 233 -15.99 0.22 -5.97
C ARG A 233 -15.74 -1.13 -6.62
N GLY A 234 -14.61 -1.72 -6.28
CA GLY A 234 -14.26 -3.04 -6.80
C GLY A 234 -15.19 -4.11 -6.23
N ASN A 235 -15.55 -5.04 -7.07
CA ASN A 235 -15.95 -6.41 -6.75
C ASN A 235 -14.97 -7.32 -7.46
#